data_25f96a94a9862690902b2b020789c469
#
_entry.id   25f96a94a9862690902b2b020789c469
#
_cell.length_a   1.000
_cell.length_b   1.000
_cell.length_c   1.000
_cell.angle_alpha   90.00
_cell.angle_beta   90.00
_cell.angle_gamma   90.00
#
_symmetry.space_group_name_H-M   'P 1'
#
loop_
_entity.id
_entity.type
_entity.pdbx_description
1 polymer ?
#
loop_
_entity_poly.entity_id
_entity_poly.type
_entity_poly.pdbx_seq_one_letter_code
_entity_poly.pdbx_strand_id
1 'polypeptide(L)'
;MLKNITKTFALMFILVSCETTAPITNSMSYEELELDASSMSTKLDINIVELDPGLSGDDASDRENGLWPELRRAESRRFAVKMMRSLNETNAFANVTVTTSAEFLTDIVIEGTVKESNGEDVHLLINATDATGKPIIKNKLYKHRTNEYFYQNIRNKGKDPFDPLYRSIAGDIIKELKKRNLEQIQLVADLRFAQKLNDMEFYDALDMQDNRYSLGFVPALNDPMFIRAQNVQLKDAQFRNEMQKHYVSFTDTMDESYKLWQEAALTASKQKREAQRAAAGKAILGALIVAAAASSAANSDSYDYNYGPTVAATVGASLLVSAVGDARQAKVHESTINEVSKSFDGEIAPQVVEMEGLQVKLEGNIQNQFDQWQTILADIYESESSQTNEFEIL
;
A
#
# COMPACT_ATOMS: atom_id res chain seq x y z
N MET A 1 60.94 10.80 16.61
CA MET A 1 59.71 9.96 16.47
C MET A 1 58.40 10.70 16.78
N LEU A 2 58.39 11.82 17.44
CA LEU A 2 57.16 12.54 17.81
C LEU A 2 56.52 13.38 16.68
N LYS A 3 57.24 13.72 15.61
CA LYS A 3 56.75 14.59 14.52
C LYS A 3 55.83 13.87 13.50
N ASN A 4 55.83 12.53 13.48
CA ASN A 4 55.00 11.78 12.53
C ASN A 4 53.65 11.36 13.08
N ILE A 5 53.43 11.38 14.41
CA ILE A 5 52.16 11.02 15.06
C ILE A 5 51.13 12.16 14.89
N THR A 6 51.56 13.40 14.89
CA THR A 6 50.67 14.56 14.72
C THR A 6 50.12 14.69 13.28
N LYS A 7 50.81 14.18 12.29
CA LYS A 7 50.34 14.23 10.88
C LYS A 7 49.29 13.13 10.57
N THR A 8 49.40 11.98 11.24
CA THR A 8 48.43 10.87 11.07
C THR A 8 47.10 11.19 11.76
N PHE A 9 47.10 11.95 12.85
CA PHE A 9 45.88 12.36 13.55
C PHE A 9 45.08 13.45 12.83
N ALA A 10 45.76 14.33 12.09
CA ALA A 10 45.10 15.39 11.31
C ALA A 10 44.41 14.85 10.04
N LEU A 11 44.83 13.68 9.51
CA LEU A 11 44.21 13.06 8.32
C LEU A 11 42.99 12.23 8.63
N MET A 12 42.76 11.85 9.90
CA MET A 12 41.61 11.06 10.32
C MET A 12 40.34 11.91 10.58
N PHE A 13 40.47 13.24 10.61
CA PHE A 13 39.36 14.15 10.89
C PHE A 13 38.57 14.58 9.64
N ILE A 14 38.99 14.16 8.43
CA ILE A 14 38.37 14.62 7.15
C ILE A 14 37.31 13.61 6.64
N LEU A 15 37.12 12.43 7.26
CA LEU A 15 36.19 11.40 6.77
C LEU A 15 34.87 11.30 7.56
N VAL A 16 34.53 12.24 8.41
CA VAL A 16 33.16 12.39 8.88
C VAL A 16 32.45 13.39 7.97
N SER A 17 32.38 13.10 6.68
CA SER A 17 31.33 13.67 5.85
C SER A 17 30.03 13.06 6.38
N CYS A 18 29.21 13.89 7.02
CA CYS A 18 27.81 13.57 7.22
C CYS A 18 27.24 13.23 5.85
N GLU A 19 27.17 11.96 5.50
CA GLU A 19 26.21 11.51 4.51
C GLU A 19 24.83 11.83 5.08
N THR A 20 24.35 13.01 4.82
CA THR A 20 22.93 13.28 4.81
C THR A 20 22.38 12.50 3.61
N THR A 21 22.26 11.20 3.74
CA THR A 21 21.52 10.41 2.79
C THR A 21 20.08 10.89 2.87
N ALA A 22 19.72 11.82 1.99
CA ALA A 22 18.32 12.07 1.70
C ALA A 22 17.71 10.71 1.40
N PRO A 23 16.55 10.36 1.97
CA PRO A 23 15.92 9.09 1.67
C PRO A 23 15.73 9.00 0.15
N ILE A 24 16.06 7.85 -0.41
CA ILE A 24 15.84 7.60 -1.82
C ILE A 24 14.33 7.64 -2.03
N THR A 25 13.86 8.65 -2.72
CA THR A 25 12.47 8.78 -3.12
C THR A 25 12.31 8.05 -4.46
N ASN A 26 11.52 6.98 -4.49
CA ASN A 26 11.16 6.28 -5.71
C ASN A 26 9.92 6.95 -6.32
N SER A 27 9.98 8.23 -6.61
CA SER A 27 8.84 8.97 -7.13
C SER A 27 8.99 9.24 -8.62
N MET A 28 7.87 9.08 -9.33
CA MET A 28 7.76 9.34 -10.77
C MET A 28 6.95 10.60 -11.00
N SER A 29 7.33 11.42 -11.98
CA SER A 29 6.54 12.56 -12.39
C SER A 29 5.26 12.11 -13.13
N TYR A 30 4.25 13.00 -13.18
CA TYR A 30 3.03 12.73 -13.93
C TYR A 30 3.31 12.56 -15.43
N GLU A 31 4.19 13.39 -15.98
CA GLU A 31 4.57 13.36 -17.39
C GLU A 31 5.27 12.05 -17.77
N GLU A 32 6.16 11.54 -16.92
CA GLU A 32 6.80 10.24 -17.15
C GLU A 32 5.79 9.09 -17.16
N LEU A 33 4.80 9.09 -16.27
CA LEU A 33 3.76 8.08 -16.24
C LEU A 33 2.87 8.15 -17.47
N GLU A 34 2.46 9.34 -17.89
CA GLU A 34 1.63 9.56 -19.09
C GLU A 34 2.34 9.07 -20.36
N LEU A 35 3.62 9.40 -20.53
CA LEU A 35 4.44 8.93 -21.63
C LEU A 35 4.57 7.41 -21.65
N ASP A 36 4.76 6.79 -20.49
CA ASP A 36 4.86 5.32 -20.39
C ASP A 36 3.52 4.63 -20.70
N ALA A 37 2.40 5.22 -20.30
CA ALA A 37 1.07 4.66 -20.51
C ALA A 37 0.55 4.86 -21.93
N SER A 38 0.91 5.96 -22.60
CA SER A 38 0.37 6.36 -23.91
C SER A 38 0.49 5.31 -25.02
N SER A 39 1.45 4.39 -24.90
CA SER A 39 1.66 3.29 -25.87
C SER A 39 0.98 1.98 -25.46
N MET A 40 0.22 1.95 -24.35
CA MET A 40 -0.37 0.74 -23.83
C MET A 40 -1.85 0.97 -23.52
N SER A 41 -2.70 0.26 -24.24
CA SER A 41 -4.13 0.11 -23.91
C SER A 41 -4.41 -1.38 -23.89
N THR A 42 -4.79 -1.91 -22.74
CA THR A 42 -5.06 -3.34 -22.57
C THR A 42 -6.50 -3.57 -22.16
N LYS A 43 -6.95 -4.79 -22.32
CA LYS A 43 -8.23 -5.24 -21.76
C LYS A 43 -8.06 -5.90 -20.39
N LEU A 44 -6.87 -5.77 -19.77
CA LEU A 44 -6.57 -6.42 -18.52
C LEU A 44 -7.29 -5.74 -17.35
N ASP A 45 -7.76 -6.58 -16.43
CA ASP A 45 -8.36 -6.19 -15.16
C ASP A 45 -7.32 -6.30 -14.02
N ILE A 46 -7.31 -5.30 -13.16
CA ILE A 46 -6.46 -5.28 -11.97
C ILE A 46 -7.33 -5.36 -10.71
N ASN A 47 -6.98 -6.27 -9.82
CA ASN A 47 -7.46 -6.28 -8.44
C ASN A 47 -6.35 -5.77 -7.50
N ILE A 48 -6.64 -4.73 -6.73
CA ILE A 48 -5.80 -4.24 -5.64
C ILE A 48 -6.44 -4.73 -4.34
N VAL A 49 -5.75 -5.57 -3.60
CA VAL A 49 -6.20 -5.97 -2.27
C VAL A 49 -5.98 -4.80 -1.30
N GLU A 50 -6.91 -4.56 -0.37
CA GLU A 50 -6.66 -3.65 0.74
C GLU A 50 -5.28 -3.96 1.34
N LEU A 51 -4.44 -2.93 1.53
CA LEU A 51 -3.09 -3.19 2.02
C LEU A 51 -3.12 -3.72 3.45
N ASP A 52 -2.19 -4.60 3.77
CA ASP A 52 -1.92 -4.95 5.16
C ASP A 52 -1.48 -3.68 5.92
N PRO A 53 -2.16 -3.27 6.99
CA PRO A 53 -1.82 -2.07 7.76
C PRO A 53 -0.45 -2.16 8.45
N GLY A 54 0.18 -3.34 8.50
CA GLY A 54 1.46 -3.56 9.15
C GLY A 54 1.40 -3.46 10.67
N LEU A 55 0.26 -3.85 11.25
CA LEU A 55 0.02 -3.90 12.69
C LEU A 55 0.42 -5.27 13.27
N SER A 56 0.75 -5.29 14.58
CA SER A 56 1.12 -6.53 15.27
C SER A 56 -0.08 -7.45 15.57
N GLY A 57 -1.30 -6.91 15.52
CA GLY A 57 -2.53 -7.57 15.96
C GLY A 57 -2.91 -7.25 17.41
N ASP A 58 -2.05 -6.57 18.15
CA ASP A 58 -2.32 -6.02 19.49
C ASP A 58 -2.26 -4.49 19.45
N ASP A 59 -3.44 -3.87 19.41
CA ASP A 59 -3.58 -2.41 19.34
C ASP A 59 -2.90 -1.68 20.51
N ALA A 60 -2.80 -2.29 21.68
CA ALA A 60 -2.14 -1.68 22.83
C ALA A 60 -0.63 -1.62 22.62
N SER A 61 -0.03 -2.73 22.19
CA SER A 61 1.38 -2.81 21.83
C SER A 61 1.73 -1.90 20.66
N ASP A 62 0.87 -1.81 19.66
CA ASP A 62 1.09 -0.92 18.52
C ASP A 62 1.11 0.56 18.94
N ARG A 63 0.19 0.98 19.85
CA ARG A 63 0.20 2.35 20.41
C ARG A 63 1.44 2.63 21.25
N GLU A 64 1.92 1.68 22.04
CA GLU A 64 3.18 1.82 22.80
C GLU A 64 4.37 2.02 21.86
N ASN A 65 4.35 1.39 20.69
CA ASN A 65 5.35 1.56 19.64
C ASN A 65 5.17 2.83 18.80
N GLY A 66 4.19 3.66 19.15
CA GLY A 66 3.92 4.95 18.48
C GLY A 66 3.14 4.81 17.17
N LEU A 67 2.48 3.68 16.94
CA LEU A 67 1.53 3.48 15.84
C LEU A 67 0.12 3.87 16.30
N TRP A 68 -0.69 4.33 15.37
CA TRP A 68 -2.10 4.56 15.58
C TRP A 68 -2.91 3.55 14.76
N PRO A 69 -3.43 2.46 15.38
CA PRO A 69 -4.00 1.33 14.66
C PRO A 69 -5.19 1.69 13.78
N GLU A 70 -6.09 2.54 14.24
CA GLU A 70 -7.27 2.96 13.49
C GLU A 70 -6.88 3.74 12.22
N LEU A 71 -5.92 4.65 12.34
CA LEU A 71 -5.38 5.36 11.20
C LEU A 71 -4.72 4.40 10.20
N ARG A 72 -3.93 3.45 10.67
CA ARG A 72 -3.26 2.47 9.82
C ARG A 72 -4.25 1.60 9.02
N ARG A 73 -5.36 1.18 9.65
CA ARG A 73 -6.44 0.48 8.94
C ARG A 73 -7.12 1.38 7.90
N ALA A 74 -7.35 2.65 8.24
CA ALA A 74 -7.89 3.62 7.28
C ALA A 74 -6.91 3.89 6.14
N GLU A 75 -5.62 4.02 6.42
CA GLU A 75 -4.55 4.21 5.42
C GLU A 75 -4.44 3.02 4.46
N SER A 76 -4.57 1.79 4.95
CA SER A 76 -4.47 0.60 4.10
C SER A 76 -5.48 0.62 2.95
N ARG A 77 -6.73 1.02 3.24
CA ARG A 77 -7.80 1.21 2.25
C ARG A 77 -7.54 2.42 1.37
N ARG A 78 -7.23 3.56 1.99
CA ARG A 78 -6.97 4.81 1.28
C ARG A 78 -5.84 4.65 0.26
N PHE A 79 -4.74 4.03 0.64
CA PHE A 79 -3.59 3.83 -0.26
C PHE A 79 -3.93 2.90 -1.43
N ALA A 80 -4.74 1.86 -1.20
CA ALA A 80 -5.26 1.02 -2.27
C ALA A 80 -6.12 1.82 -3.27
N VAL A 81 -7.03 2.67 -2.78
CA VAL A 81 -7.86 3.56 -3.63
C VAL A 81 -7.00 4.59 -4.39
N LYS A 82 -5.97 5.15 -3.76
CA LYS A 82 -5.06 6.09 -4.43
C LYS A 82 -4.25 5.40 -5.53
N MET A 83 -3.79 4.17 -5.31
CA MET A 83 -3.17 3.35 -6.37
C MET A 83 -4.15 3.04 -7.50
N MET A 84 -5.39 2.67 -7.18
CA MET A 84 -6.46 2.47 -8.18
C MET A 84 -6.65 3.72 -9.04
N ARG A 85 -6.76 4.90 -8.43
CA ARG A 85 -6.90 6.17 -9.15
C ARG A 85 -5.70 6.42 -10.07
N SER A 86 -4.48 6.22 -9.56
CA SER A 86 -3.26 6.42 -10.35
C SER A 86 -3.17 5.46 -11.54
N LEU A 87 -3.60 4.21 -11.41
CA LEU A 87 -3.69 3.25 -12.52
C LEU A 87 -4.79 3.62 -13.52
N ASN A 88 -5.97 4.04 -13.04
CA ASN A 88 -7.08 4.48 -13.90
C ASN A 88 -6.71 5.73 -14.72
N GLU A 89 -5.97 6.69 -14.15
CA GLU A 89 -5.48 7.89 -14.86
C GLU A 89 -4.61 7.54 -16.06
N THR A 90 -3.99 6.35 -16.09
CA THR A 90 -3.18 5.91 -17.24
C THR A 90 -4.00 5.48 -18.44
N ASN A 91 -5.29 5.17 -18.28
CA ASN A 91 -6.17 4.58 -19.30
C ASN A 91 -5.57 3.31 -19.95
N ALA A 92 -4.65 2.63 -19.27
CA ALA A 92 -3.98 1.44 -19.79
C ALA A 92 -4.75 0.14 -19.54
N PHE A 93 -5.72 0.14 -18.62
CA PHE A 93 -6.42 -1.04 -18.11
C PHE A 93 -7.93 -0.94 -18.34
N ALA A 94 -8.61 -2.08 -18.46
CA ALA A 94 -10.06 -2.13 -18.62
C ALA A 94 -10.77 -1.77 -17.31
N ASN A 95 -10.42 -2.45 -16.22
CA ASN A 95 -10.94 -2.19 -14.90
C ASN A 95 -9.82 -2.23 -13.87
N VAL A 96 -9.86 -1.35 -12.89
CA VAL A 96 -9.00 -1.38 -11.71
C VAL A 96 -9.89 -1.28 -10.48
N THR A 97 -9.91 -2.32 -9.66
CA THR A 97 -10.80 -2.43 -8.51
C THR A 97 -10.01 -2.65 -7.22
N VAL A 98 -10.56 -2.20 -6.10
CA VAL A 98 -10.07 -2.53 -4.75
C VAL A 98 -11.00 -3.57 -4.15
N THR A 99 -10.45 -4.60 -3.55
CA THR A 99 -11.21 -5.64 -2.85
C THR A 99 -10.55 -5.99 -1.51
N THR A 100 -11.23 -6.79 -0.73
CA THR A 100 -10.76 -7.26 0.58
C THR A 100 -9.88 -8.50 0.50
N SER A 101 -9.83 -9.18 -0.65
CA SER A 101 -9.14 -10.47 -0.80
C SER A 101 -8.47 -10.62 -2.17
N ALA A 102 -7.37 -11.38 -2.19
CA ALA A 102 -6.70 -11.83 -3.42
C ALA A 102 -7.44 -12.99 -4.14
N GLU A 103 -8.51 -13.53 -3.55
CA GLU A 103 -9.31 -14.61 -4.13
C GLU A 103 -10.16 -14.18 -5.33
N PHE A 104 -10.31 -12.88 -5.54
CA PHE A 104 -10.89 -12.32 -6.75
C PHE A 104 -9.92 -12.48 -7.92
N LEU A 105 -10.20 -13.49 -8.75
CA LEU A 105 -9.35 -13.83 -9.89
C LEU A 105 -9.47 -12.75 -10.98
N THR A 106 -8.38 -12.09 -11.23
CA THR A 106 -8.21 -11.08 -12.29
C THR A 106 -6.89 -11.31 -13.03
N ASP A 107 -6.64 -10.54 -14.08
CA ASP A 107 -5.40 -10.64 -14.84
C ASP A 107 -4.18 -10.28 -13.99
N ILE A 108 -4.34 -9.32 -13.06
CA ILE A 108 -3.27 -8.85 -12.19
C ILE A 108 -3.83 -8.66 -10.79
N VAL A 109 -3.11 -9.16 -9.79
CA VAL A 109 -3.39 -8.93 -8.37
C VAL A 109 -2.23 -8.12 -7.78
N ILE A 110 -2.58 -7.04 -7.07
CA ILE A 110 -1.64 -6.20 -6.32
C ILE A 110 -1.93 -6.36 -4.84
N GLU A 111 -0.91 -6.71 -4.08
CA GLU A 111 -0.92 -6.82 -2.63
C GLU A 111 0.18 -5.96 -2.03
N GLY A 112 0.05 -5.57 -0.79
CA GLY A 112 1.10 -4.81 -0.15
C GLY A 112 0.91 -4.64 1.34
N THR A 113 1.93 -4.06 1.98
CA THR A 113 1.95 -3.76 3.42
C THR A 113 2.40 -2.32 3.63
N VAL A 114 1.74 -1.61 4.51
CA VAL A 114 2.17 -0.28 4.99
C VAL A 114 3.30 -0.47 5.99
N LYS A 115 4.53 -0.16 5.60
CA LYS A 115 5.72 -0.27 6.46
C LYS A 115 5.93 0.97 7.30
N GLU A 116 5.66 2.14 6.74
CA GLU A 116 5.77 3.42 7.43
C GLU A 116 4.74 4.41 6.88
N SER A 117 4.13 5.18 7.75
CA SER A 117 3.35 6.38 7.44
C SER A 117 3.35 7.26 8.68
N ASN A 118 3.93 8.46 8.56
CA ASN A 118 4.11 9.38 9.68
C ASN A 118 3.82 10.84 9.30
N GLY A 119 3.13 11.05 8.16
CA GLY A 119 2.81 12.36 7.60
C GLY A 119 3.94 12.95 6.75
N GLU A 120 5.20 12.63 7.02
CA GLU A 120 6.36 13.02 6.22
C GLU A 120 6.78 11.90 5.27
N ASP A 121 6.94 10.70 5.81
CA ASP A 121 7.38 9.51 5.08
C ASP A 121 6.21 8.54 4.89
N VAL A 122 6.15 7.95 3.71
CA VAL A 122 5.34 6.77 3.42
C VAL A 122 6.21 5.70 2.78
N HIS A 123 6.17 4.49 3.33
CA HIS A 123 6.85 3.32 2.79
C HIS A 123 5.84 2.20 2.58
N LEU A 124 5.69 1.76 1.34
CA LEU A 124 4.81 0.66 0.95
C LEU A 124 5.65 -0.48 0.38
N LEU A 125 5.50 -1.68 0.93
CA LEU A 125 6.05 -2.90 0.38
C LEU A 125 4.99 -3.51 -0.54
N ILE A 126 5.28 -3.59 -1.85
CA ILE A 126 4.31 -3.98 -2.87
C ILE A 126 4.75 -5.27 -3.55
N ASN A 127 3.78 -6.13 -3.79
CA ASN A 127 3.82 -7.26 -4.69
C ASN A 127 2.74 -7.09 -5.77
N ALA A 128 3.06 -7.43 -7.00
CA ALA A 128 2.09 -7.54 -8.07
C ALA A 128 2.38 -8.82 -8.86
N THR A 129 1.35 -9.62 -9.12
CA THR A 129 1.48 -10.92 -9.79
C THR A 129 0.45 -11.00 -10.89
N ASP A 130 0.84 -11.49 -12.08
CA ASP A 130 -0.11 -11.74 -13.16
C ASP A 130 -0.81 -13.12 -12.99
N ALA A 131 -1.85 -13.34 -13.76
CA ALA A 131 -2.66 -14.56 -13.70
C ALA A 131 -1.85 -15.83 -13.94
N THR A 132 -0.70 -15.75 -14.64
CA THR A 132 0.20 -16.91 -14.83
C THR A 132 1.04 -17.23 -13.58
N GLY A 133 0.90 -16.45 -12.50
CA GLY A 133 1.72 -16.58 -11.30
C GLY A 133 3.11 -15.95 -11.40
N LYS A 134 3.41 -15.23 -12.49
CA LYS A 134 4.69 -14.54 -12.63
C LYS A 134 4.65 -13.18 -11.93
N PRO A 135 5.63 -12.88 -11.05
CA PRO A 135 5.66 -11.60 -10.40
C PRO A 135 5.95 -10.46 -11.39
N ILE A 136 5.13 -9.42 -11.39
CA ILE A 136 5.35 -8.13 -12.04
C ILE A 136 6.24 -7.26 -11.14
N ILE A 137 5.87 -7.19 -9.87
CA ILE A 137 6.63 -6.55 -8.79
C ILE A 137 6.82 -7.59 -7.70
N LYS A 138 8.04 -7.78 -7.21
CA LYS A 138 8.35 -8.74 -6.15
C LYS A 138 9.00 -8.04 -4.96
N ASN A 139 8.29 -7.96 -3.84
CA ASN A 139 8.78 -7.41 -2.58
C ASN A 139 9.50 -6.06 -2.73
N LYS A 140 8.96 -5.17 -3.57
CA LYS A 140 9.58 -3.86 -3.81
C LYS A 140 9.09 -2.86 -2.78
N LEU A 141 10.04 -2.25 -2.06
CA LEU A 141 9.77 -1.19 -1.11
C LEU A 141 9.78 0.16 -1.83
N TYR A 142 8.61 0.78 -1.94
CA TYR A 142 8.44 2.13 -2.44
C TYR A 142 8.50 3.11 -1.27
N LYS A 143 9.28 4.19 -1.44
CA LYS A 143 9.48 5.21 -0.42
C LYS A 143 9.22 6.58 -1.00
N HIS A 144 8.52 7.41 -0.26
CA HIS A 144 8.34 8.81 -0.60
C HIS A 144 8.44 9.65 0.66
N ARG A 145 9.11 10.78 0.56
CA ARG A 145 9.17 11.80 1.61
C ARG A 145 8.61 13.11 1.08
N THR A 146 7.59 13.60 1.74
CA THR A 146 7.02 14.92 1.50
C THR A 146 7.82 15.96 2.27
N ASN A 147 8.00 17.15 1.70
CA ASN A 147 8.61 18.27 2.36
C ASN A 147 7.56 19.38 2.65
N GLU A 148 7.91 20.29 3.54
CA GLU A 148 7.03 21.39 3.94
C GLU A 148 6.63 22.33 2.79
N TYR A 149 7.49 22.47 1.77
CA TYR A 149 7.20 23.31 0.59
C TYR A 149 6.03 22.78 -0.22
N PHE A 150 5.70 21.50 -0.10
CA PHE A 150 4.51 20.92 -0.75
C PHE A 150 3.25 21.66 -0.29
N TYR A 151 3.06 21.84 1.00
CA TYR A 151 1.88 22.46 1.60
C TYR A 151 1.86 23.99 1.42
N GLN A 152 3.02 24.63 1.36
CA GLN A 152 3.15 26.07 1.14
C GLN A 152 2.84 26.49 -0.31
N ASN A 153 2.94 25.57 -1.27
CA ASN A 153 2.74 25.88 -2.67
C ASN A 153 1.26 25.79 -3.05
N ILE A 154 0.67 26.94 -3.41
CA ILE A 154 -0.74 27.04 -3.82
C ILE A 154 -1.11 26.09 -4.97
N ARG A 155 -0.16 25.72 -5.84
CA ARG A 155 -0.37 24.78 -6.97
C ARG A 155 -0.61 23.34 -6.50
N ASN A 156 -0.24 23.02 -5.26
CA ASN A 156 -0.42 21.71 -4.66
C ASN A 156 -1.70 21.61 -3.82
N LYS A 157 -2.44 22.74 -3.70
CA LYS A 157 -3.71 22.74 -2.94
C LYS A 157 -4.65 21.66 -3.48
N GLY A 158 -5.11 20.80 -2.60
CA GLY A 158 -6.01 19.68 -2.94
C GLY A 158 -5.31 18.42 -3.47
N LYS A 159 -4.02 18.47 -3.81
CA LYS A 159 -3.26 17.29 -4.22
C LYS A 159 -2.87 16.44 -3.01
N ASP A 160 -2.66 15.15 -3.24
CA ASP A 160 -2.11 14.25 -2.24
C ASP A 160 -0.58 14.34 -2.27
N PRO A 161 0.10 14.60 -1.15
CA PRO A 161 1.55 14.66 -1.10
C PRO A 161 2.23 13.35 -1.48
N PHE A 162 1.52 12.21 -1.39
CA PHE A 162 2.03 10.89 -1.73
C PHE A 162 1.71 10.42 -3.16
N ASP A 163 1.01 11.22 -3.98
CA ASP A 163 0.71 10.90 -5.39
C ASP A 163 1.93 10.41 -6.19
N PRO A 164 3.15 11.00 -6.03
CA PRO A 164 4.31 10.53 -6.78
C PRO A 164 4.68 9.06 -6.50
N LEU A 165 4.37 8.54 -5.31
CA LEU A 165 4.62 7.14 -4.96
C LEU A 165 3.66 6.20 -5.70
N TYR A 166 2.36 6.52 -5.75
CA TYR A 166 1.37 5.70 -6.45
C TYR A 166 1.64 5.67 -7.95
N ARG A 167 2.05 6.81 -8.55
CA ARG A 167 2.48 6.87 -9.94
C ARG A 167 3.70 6.00 -10.23
N SER A 168 4.66 5.93 -9.30
CA SER A 168 5.83 5.05 -9.45
C SER A 168 5.43 3.57 -9.48
N ILE A 169 4.46 3.16 -8.66
CA ILE A 169 3.94 1.80 -8.66
C ILE A 169 3.26 1.51 -10.01
N ALA A 170 2.38 2.40 -10.47
CA ALA A 170 1.70 2.27 -11.75
C ALA A 170 2.69 2.20 -12.93
N GLY A 171 3.71 3.07 -12.93
CA GLY A 171 4.76 3.07 -13.97
C GLY A 171 5.57 1.78 -14.02
N ASP A 172 5.93 1.23 -12.88
CA ASP A 172 6.65 -0.06 -12.82
C ASP A 172 5.78 -1.22 -13.37
N ILE A 173 4.47 -1.24 -13.05
CA ILE A 173 3.54 -2.24 -13.57
C ILE A 173 3.48 -2.14 -15.10
N ILE A 174 3.25 -0.95 -15.64
CA ILE A 174 3.18 -0.71 -17.10
C ILE A 174 4.48 -1.11 -17.76
N LYS A 175 5.62 -0.72 -17.21
CA LYS A 175 6.95 -1.04 -17.75
C LYS A 175 7.21 -2.54 -17.83
N GLU A 176 6.79 -3.30 -16.83
CA GLU A 176 6.96 -4.76 -16.82
C GLU A 176 5.96 -5.45 -17.74
N LEU A 177 4.72 -4.96 -17.84
CA LEU A 177 3.70 -5.53 -18.73
C LEU A 177 4.05 -5.37 -20.21
N LYS A 178 4.73 -4.29 -20.61
CA LYS A 178 5.22 -4.10 -21.99
C LYS A 178 6.14 -5.24 -22.46
N LYS A 179 6.70 -6.02 -21.55
CA LYS A 179 7.62 -7.14 -21.85
C LYS A 179 6.90 -8.49 -21.88
N ARG A 180 5.57 -8.53 -21.68
CA ARG A 180 4.80 -9.76 -21.49
C ARG A 180 3.82 -10.01 -22.60
N ASN A 181 3.42 -11.27 -22.74
CA ASN A 181 2.30 -11.67 -23.60
C ASN A 181 0.99 -11.41 -22.83
N LEU A 182 0.33 -10.30 -23.13
CA LEU A 182 -0.89 -9.86 -22.43
C LEU A 182 -2.08 -10.76 -22.76
N GLU A 183 -2.16 -11.28 -23.98
CA GLU A 183 -3.22 -12.22 -24.38
C GLU A 183 -3.14 -13.53 -23.59
N GLN A 184 -1.91 -14.02 -23.35
CA GLN A 184 -1.72 -15.20 -22.51
C GLN A 184 -2.12 -14.95 -21.07
N ILE A 185 -1.81 -13.78 -20.51
CA ILE A 185 -2.20 -13.41 -19.14
C ILE A 185 -3.73 -13.43 -19.03
N GLN A 186 -4.42 -12.77 -19.95
CA GLN A 186 -5.88 -12.72 -19.99
C GLN A 186 -6.50 -14.12 -20.12
N LEU A 187 -6.04 -14.91 -21.08
CA LEU A 187 -6.55 -16.26 -21.28
C LEU A 187 -6.35 -17.15 -20.03
N VAL A 188 -5.20 -17.05 -19.38
CA VAL A 188 -4.96 -17.80 -18.13
C VAL A 188 -5.88 -17.30 -17.01
N ALA A 189 -6.16 -16.00 -16.91
CA ALA A 189 -7.12 -15.47 -15.94
C ALA A 189 -8.54 -16.02 -16.19
N ASP A 190 -9.00 -16.00 -17.44
CA ASP A 190 -10.31 -16.52 -17.85
C ASP A 190 -10.42 -18.01 -17.51
N LEU A 191 -9.40 -18.81 -17.83
CA LEU A 191 -9.39 -20.25 -17.55
C LEU A 191 -9.33 -20.56 -16.06
N ARG A 192 -8.58 -19.81 -15.26
CA ARG A 192 -8.57 -19.93 -13.80
C ARG A 192 -9.93 -19.60 -13.20
N PHE A 193 -10.60 -18.60 -13.74
CA PHE A 193 -11.95 -18.27 -13.32
C PHE A 193 -12.95 -19.38 -13.70
N ALA A 194 -12.88 -19.87 -14.94
CA ALA A 194 -13.69 -20.99 -15.41
C ALA A 194 -13.47 -22.27 -14.57
N GLN A 195 -12.22 -22.61 -14.26
CA GLN A 195 -11.88 -23.74 -13.40
C GLN A 195 -12.43 -23.58 -11.97
N LYS A 196 -12.40 -22.34 -11.41
CA LYS A 196 -13.02 -22.07 -10.10
C LYS A 196 -14.52 -22.33 -10.10
N LEU A 197 -15.21 -22.07 -11.21
CA LEU A 197 -16.65 -22.32 -11.35
C LEU A 197 -16.98 -23.79 -11.61
N ASN A 198 -16.18 -24.47 -12.42
CA ASN A 198 -16.35 -25.89 -12.77
C ASN A 198 -14.99 -26.56 -13.00
N ASP A 199 -14.40 -27.07 -11.92
CA ASP A 199 -13.10 -27.72 -11.95
C ASP A 199 -13.07 -28.98 -12.83
N MET A 200 -14.17 -29.74 -12.90
CA MET A 200 -14.22 -30.96 -13.71
C MET A 200 -14.14 -30.69 -15.22
N GLU A 201 -14.83 -29.66 -15.68
CA GLU A 201 -14.88 -29.30 -17.11
C GLU A 201 -13.57 -28.67 -17.58
N PHE A 202 -12.93 -27.87 -16.73
CA PHE A 202 -11.72 -27.12 -17.08
C PHE A 202 -10.44 -27.68 -16.46
N TYR A 203 -10.47 -28.94 -15.97
CA TYR A 203 -9.35 -29.57 -15.27
C TYR A 203 -8.05 -29.56 -16.09
N ASP A 204 -8.12 -29.92 -17.40
CA ASP A 204 -6.98 -29.98 -18.28
C ASP A 204 -6.64 -28.64 -18.96
N ALA A 205 -7.39 -27.56 -18.66
CA ALA A 205 -7.20 -26.26 -19.31
C ALA A 205 -5.91 -25.56 -18.86
N LEU A 206 -5.45 -25.85 -17.66
CA LEU A 206 -4.24 -25.26 -17.08
C LEU A 206 -3.38 -26.32 -16.40
N ASP A 207 -2.09 -26.24 -16.67
CA ASP A 207 -1.07 -26.96 -15.90
C ASP A 207 -0.47 -26.04 -14.83
N MET A 208 -0.47 -26.50 -13.57
CA MET A 208 0.12 -25.74 -12.45
C MET A 208 1.42 -26.40 -11.98
N GLN A 209 2.52 -25.66 -12.05
CA GLN A 209 3.80 -26.07 -11.49
C GLN A 209 4.46 -24.89 -10.74
N ASP A 210 4.90 -25.12 -9.52
CA ASP A 210 5.57 -24.10 -8.68
C ASP A 210 4.80 -22.76 -8.59
N ASN A 211 3.48 -22.81 -8.37
CA ASN A 211 2.59 -21.65 -8.35
C ASN A 211 2.55 -20.85 -9.67
N ARG A 212 2.88 -21.49 -10.78
CA ARG A 212 2.80 -20.91 -12.13
C ARG A 212 1.83 -21.70 -12.97
N TYR A 213 1.00 -20.98 -13.71
CA TYR A 213 0.05 -21.55 -14.62
C TYR A 213 0.55 -21.46 -16.05
N SER A 214 0.47 -22.56 -16.77
CA SER A 214 0.68 -22.66 -18.21
C SER A 214 -0.55 -23.23 -18.88
N LEU A 215 -0.74 -22.91 -20.16
CA LEU A 215 -1.87 -23.39 -20.93
C LEU A 215 -1.72 -24.88 -21.20
N GLY A 216 -2.73 -25.65 -20.82
CA GLY A 216 -2.96 -27.03 -21.19
C GLY A 216 -3.88 -27.13 -22.40
N PHE A 217 -5.00 -27.83 -22.28
CA PHE A 217 -6.03 -27.91 -23.32
C PHE A 217 -6.90 -26.66 -23.29
N VAL A 218 -6.73 -25.76 -24.25
CA VAL A 218 -7.52 -24.54 -24.38
C VAL A 218 -8.86 -24.85 -25.05
N PRO A 219 -10.02 -24.55 -24.38
CA PRO A 219 -11.34 -24.71 -25.00
C PRO A 219 -11.47 -23.90 -26.29
N ALA A 220 -12.32 -24.33 -27.18
CA ALA A 220 -12.64 -23.55 -28.38
C ALA A 220 -13.32 -22.22 -27.99
N LEU A 221 -13.10 -21.16 -28.77
CA LEU A 221 -13.70 -19.84 -28.49
C LEU A 221 -15.23 -19.84 -28.48
N ASN A 222 -15.85 -20.83 -29.12
CA ASN A 222 -17.28 -21.02 -29.16
C ASN A 222 -17.77 -22.16 -28.24
N ASP A 223 -16.92 -22.62 -27.33
CA ASP A 223 -17.31 -23.58 -26.32
C ASP A 223 -18.39 -23.00 -25.39
N PRO A 224 -19.58 -23.62 -25.32
CA PRO A 224 -20.70 -23.06 -24.54
C PRO A 224 -20.40 -22.94 -23.04
N MET A 225 -19.62 -23.86 -22.47
CA MET A 225 -19.27 -23.86 -21.06
C MET A 225 -18.28 -22.73 -20.77
N PHE A 226 -17.33 -22.51 -21.66
CA PHE A 226 -16.36 -21.42 -21.53
C PHE A 226 -17.02 -20.04 -21.71
N ILE A 227 -17.92 -19.88 -22.72
CA ILE A 227 -18.71 -18.65 -22.88
C ILE A 227 -19.52 -18.34 -21.63
N ARG A 228 -20.13 -19.34 -21.02
CA ARG A 228 -20.87 -19.20 -19.77
C ARG A 228 -19.96 -18.70 -18.63
N ALA A 229 -18.79 -19.33 -18.45
CA ALA A 229 -17.82 -18.88 -17.45
C ALA A 229 -17.42 -17.41 -17.67
N GLN A 230 -17.20 -16.99 -18.91
CA GLN A 230 -16.92 -15.59 -19.23
C GLN A 230 -18.09 -14.64 -18.92
N ASN A 231 -19.34 -15.08 -19.12
CA ASN A 231 -20.51 -14.29 -18.74
C ASN A 231 -20.60 -14.09 -17.22
N VAL A 232 -20.32 -15.15 -16.45
CA VAL A 232 -20.27 -15.05 -14.97
C VAL A 232 -19.10 -14.16 -14.51
N GLN A 233 -17.95 -14.25 -15.18
CA GLN A 233 -16.80 -13.37 -14.93
C GLN A 233 -17.15 -11.90 -15.19
N LEU A 234 -17.91 -11.61 -16.21
CA LEU A 234 -18.40 -10.25 -16.48
C LEU A 234 -19.31 -9.74 -15.36
N LYS A 235 -20.21 -10.59 -14.83
CA LYS A 235 -21.05 -10.25 -13.67
C LYS A 235 -20.19 -10.00 -12.42
N ASP A 236 -19.15 -10.80 -12.19
CA ASP A 236 -18.18 -10.59 -11.11
C ASP A 236 -17.49 -9.24 -11.24
N ALA A 237 -17.01 -8.88 -12.42
CA ALA A 237 -16.40 -7.59 -12.68
C ALA A 237 -17.37 -6.42 -12.44
N GLN A 238 -18.63 -6.56 -12.86
CA GLN A 238 -19.68 -5.56 -12.60
C GLN A 238 -19.94 -5.38 -11.11
N PHE A 239 -20.09 -6.47 -10.37
CA PHE A 239 -20.27 -6.43 -8.92
C PHE A 239 -19.07 -5.74 -8.22
N ARG A 240 -17.84 -6.12 -8.56
CA ARG A 240 -16.63 -5.46 -8.02
C ARG A 240 -16.62 -3.95 -8.33
N ASN A 241 -17.01 -3.55 -9.53
CA ASN A 241 -17.10 -2.14 -9.90
C ASN A 241 -18.16 -1.39 -9.10
N GLU A 242 -19.33 -1.98 -8.86
CA GLU A 242 -20.37 -1.40 -8.01
C GLU A 242 -19.89 -1.17 -6.57
N MET A 243 -19.08 -2.07 -6.05
CA MET A 243 -18.52 -1.94 -4.70
C MET A 243 -17.51 -0.78 -4.59
N GLN A 244 -16.89 -0.35 -5.71
CA GLN A 244 -15.89 0.74 -5.68
C GLN A 244 -16.47 2.07 -5.18
N LYS A 245 -17.76 2.32 -5.35
CA LYS A 245 -18.41 3.53 -4.82
C LYS A 245 -18.22 3.70 -3.30
N HIS A 246 -18.21 2.59 -2.56
CA HIS A 246 -17.99 2.60 -1.11
C HIS A 246 -16.56 2.96 -0.75
N TYR A 247 -15.58 2.37 -1.45
CA TYR A 247 -14.15 2.67 -1.28
C TYR A 247 -13.81 4.12 -1.64
N VAL A 248 -14.38 4.60 -2.75
CA VAL A 248 -14.19 5.99 -3.21
C VAL A 248 -14.82 6.96 -2.22
N SER A 249 -16.07 6.72 -1.80
CA SER A 249 -16.78 7.55 -0.83
C SER A 249 -16.05 7.62 0.52
N PHE A 250 -15.57 6.49 1.02
CA PHE A 250 -14.74 6.42 2.22
C PHE A 250 -13.50 7.31 2.09
N THR A 251 -12.75 7.14 0.99
CA THR A 251 -11.51 7.88 0.76
C THR A 251 -11.76 9.38 0.64
N ASP A 252 -12.82 9.78 -0.07
CA ASP A 252 -13.13 11.20 -0.28
C ASP A 252 -13.62 11.86 1.02
N THR A 253 -14.40 11.16 1.83
CA THR A 253 -14.84 11.64 3.13
C THR A 253 -13.67 11.79 4.11
N MET A 254 -12.72 10.88 4.05
CA MET A 254 -11.52 10.91 4.89
C MET A 254 -10.50 11.98 4.44
N ASP A 255 -10.45 12.31 3.16
CA ASP A 255 -9.30 12.97 2.51
C ASP A 255 -8.99 14.35 3.12
N GLU A 256 -9.99 15.15 3.50
CA GLU A 256 -9.78 16.46 4.11
C GLU A 256 -9.12 16.34 5.49
N SER A 257 -9.70 15.52 6.36
CA SER A 257 -9.15 15.28 7.71
C SER A 257 -7.78 14.61 7.66
N TYR A 258 -7.58 13.70 6.71
CA TYR A 258 -6.30 13.03 6.53
C TYR A 258 -5.19 14.00 6.08
N LYS A 259 -5.47 14.92 5.16
CA LYS A 259 -4.50 15.94 4.72
C LYS A 259 -4.10 16.88 5.85
N LEU A 260 -5.06 17.30 6.66
CA LEU A 260 -4.78 18.12 7.84
C LEU A 260 -3.93 17.37 8.87
N TRP A 261 -4.22 16.07 9.08
CA TRP A 261 -3.38 15.21 9.90
C TRP A 261 -1.97 15.07 9.33
N GLN A 262 -1.83 14.85 8.01
CA GLN A 262 -0.52 14.73 7.36
C GLN A 262 0.33 16.00 7.57
N GLU A 263 -0.24 17.18 7.39
CA GLU A 263 0.45 18.46 7.57
C GLU A 263 0.92 18.65 9.04
N ALA A 264 0.05 18.36 10.00
CA ALA A 264 0.38 18.41 11.41
C ALA A 264 1.45 17.35 11.80
N ALA A 265 1.31 16.13 11.30
CA ALA A 265 2.23 15.02 11.56
C ALA A 265 3.61 15.27 10.92
N LEU A 266 3.69 15.92 9.76
CA LEU A 266 4.94 16.34 9.14
C LEU A 266 5.77 17.19 10.10
N THR A 267 5.16 18.19 10.72
CA THR A 267 5.83 19.07 11.67
C THR A 267 6.39 18.29 12.86
N ALA A 268 5.58 17.38 13.45
CA ALA A 268 6.00 16.56 14.58
C ALA A 268 7.14 15.58 14.19
N SER A 269 7.03 14.94 13.02
CA SER A 269 8.05 14.01 12.51
C SER A 269 9.38 14.71 12.24
N LYS A 270 9.34 15.93 11.69
CA LYS A 270 10.51 16.76 11.47
C LYS A 270 11.20 17.11 12.79
N GLN A 271 10.44 17.61 13.78
CA GLN A 271 10.97 17.94 15.10
C GLN A 271 11.60 16.71 15.79
N LYS A 272 10.96 15.56 15.74
CA LYS A 272 11.50 14.30 16.29
C LYS A 272 12.83 13.94 15.64
N ARG A 273 12.92 14.03 14.31
CA ARG A 273 14.14 13.73 13.55
C ARG A 273 15.27 14.71 13.88
N GLU A 274 14.98 16.00 13.98
CA GLU A 274 15.96 17.02 14.36
C GLU A 274 16.48 16.79 15.77
N ALA A 275 15.59 16.47 16.71
CA ALA A 275 15.96 16.11 18.08
C ALA A 275 16.87 14.86 18.15
N GLN A 276 16.54 13.84 17.36
CA GLN A 276 17.37 12.61 17.26
C GLN A 276 18.76 12.91 16.68
N ARG A 277 18.84 13.75 15.65
CA ARG A 277 20.13 14.19 15.07
C ARG A 277 20.95 14.99 16.06
N ALA A 278 20.31 15.91 16.79
CA ALA A 278 20.97 16.70 17.82
C ALA A 278 21.49 15.81 19.00
N ALA A 279 20.71 14.82 19.39
CA ALA A 279 21.11 13.85 20.40
C ALA A 279 22.30 12.98 19.94
N ALA A 280 22.27 12.50 18.71
CA ALA A 280 23.38 11.74 18.12
C ALA A 280 24.65 12.59 18.01
N GLY A 281 24.53 13.86 17.58
CA GLY A 281 25.64 14.80 17.55
C GLY A 281 26.26 15.06 18.92
N LYS A 282 25.43 15.21 19.96
CA LYS A 282 25.88 15.38 21.34
C LYS A 282 26.52 14.12 21.90
N ALA A 283 26.01 12.93 21.55
CA ALA A 283 26.61 11.66 21.96
C ALA A 283 28.01 11.47 21.35
N ILE A 284 28.23 11.88 20.09
CA ILE A 284 29.53 11.85 19.42
C ILE A 284 30.48 12.84 20.10
N LEU A 285 30.03 14.05 20.41
CA LEU A 285 30.81 15.04 21.13
C LEU A 285 31.13 14.57 22.56
N GLY A 286 30.17 13.99 23.26
CA GLY A 286 30.34 13.39 24.58
C GLY A 286 31.38 12.27 24.58
N ALA A 287 31.32 11.37 23.61
CA ALA A 287 32.31 10.30 23.45
C ALA A 287 33.73 10.82 23.16
N LEU A 288 33.85 11.89 22.36
CA LEU A 288 35.13 12.56 22.10
C LEU A 288 35.70 13.25 23.33
N ILE A 289 34.85 13.87 24.17
CA ILE A 289 35.27 14.50 25.42
C ILE A 289 35.74 13.44 26.40
N VAL A 290 35.02 12.30 26.53
CA VAL A 290 35.43 11.19 27.40
C VAL A 290 36.75 10.56 26.90
N ALA A 291 36.94 10.38 25.60
CA ALA A 291 38.18 9.88 25.03
C ALA A 291 39.37 10.85 25.26
N ALA A 292 39.13 12.15 25.12
CA ALA A 292 40.12 13.18 25.41
C ALA A 292 40.46 13.26 26.91
N ALA A 293 39.46 13.12 27.79
CA ALA A 293 39.65 13.07 29.23
C ALA A 293 40.39 11.81 29.66
N ALA A 294 40.08 10.65 29.07
CA ALA A 294 40.78 9.42 29.36
C ALA A 294 42.27 9.43 28.94
N SER A 295 42.59 10.15 27.85
CA SER A 295 43.98 10.32 27.42
C SER A 295 44.76 11.31 28.24
N SER A 296 44.09 12.27 28.91
CA SER A 296 44.70 13.21 29.87
C SER A 296 44.82 12.68 31.29
N ALA A 297 43.91 11.77 31.69
CA ALA A 297 43.87 11.14 33.02
C ALA A 297 44.98 10.07 33.22
N ALA A 298 45.65 9.63 32.14
CA ALA A 298 46.81 8.75 32.25
C ALA A 298 48.06 9.43 32.87
N ASN A 299 48.01 10.73 33.18
CA ASN A 299 49.14 11.49 33.66
C ASN A 299 48.85 12.39 34.88
N SER A 300 47.77 12.22 35.62
CA SER A 300 47.58 12.98 36.87
C SER A 300 46.71 12.21 37.88
N ASP A 301 47.26 12.00 39.05
CA ASP A 301 46.56 11.50 40.24
C ASP A 301 45.49 12.50 40.72
N SER A 302 44.36 11.94 41.12
CA SER A 302 43.28 12.49 41.98
C SER A 302 42.46 13.71 41.45
N TYR A 303 41.18 13.51 41.29
CA TYR A 303 40.07 14.04 42.09
C TYR A 303 38.72 13.53 41.59
N ASP A 304 37.92 13.09 42.53
CA ASP A 304 36.58 12.61 42.51
C ASP A 304 35.57 13.64 41.93
N TYR A 305 34.89 13.32 40.83
CA TYR A 305 33.63 13.97 40.47
C TYR A 305 32.67 12.95 39.82
N ASN A 306 31.74 12.54 40.65
CA ASN A 306 30.61 11.69 40.36
C ASN A 306 29.58 12.49 39.53
N TYR A 307 29.59 12.37 38.21
CA TYR A 307 28.50 12.78 37.35
C TYR A 307 27.92 11.56 36.63
N GLY A 308 26.89 10.99 37.30
CA GLY A 308 26.08 9.90 36.79
C GLY A 308 25.21 10.31 35.58
N PRO A 309 24.55 9.38 34.93
CA PRO A 309 23.93 9.48 33.59
C PRO A 309 22.57 10.21 33.59
N THR A 310 22.48 11.41 34.14
CA THR A 310 21.23 12.16 34.29
C THR A 310 20.95 13.17 33.17
N VAL A 311 21.87 13.34 32.20
CA VAL A 311 21.69 14.37 31.15
C VAL A 311 20.88 13.86 29.96
N ALA A 312 20.75 12.54 29.76
CA ALA A 312 19.98 11.98 28.65
C ALA A 312 18.45 11.99 28.89
N ALA A 313 18.02 12.01 30.16
CA ALA A 313 16.60 11.93 30.52
C ALA A 313 15.87 13.29 30.48
N THR A 314 16.58 14.41 30.60
CA THR A 314 15.96 15.74 30.70
C THR A 314 15.65 16.39 29.34
N VAL A 315 16.30 15.96 28.26
CA VAL A 315 16.02 16.47 26.89
C VAL A 315 14.79 15.81 26.27
N GLY A 316 14.45 14.58 26.66
CA GLY A 316 13.25 13.88 26.19
C GLY A 316 11.94 14.43 26.77
N ALA A 317 11.96 14.91 28.03
CA ALA A 317 10.75 15.37 28.72
C ALA A 317 10.30 16.79 28.30
N SER A 318 11.21 17.68 27.89
CA SER A 318 10.87 19.03 27.47
C SER A 318 10.31 19.12 26.06
N LEU A 319 10.56 18.10 25.21
CA LEU A 319 10.00 18.02 23.85
C LEU A 319 8.55 17.51 23.84
N LEU A 320 8.11 16.80 24.89
CA LEU A 320 6.72 16.36 25.05
C LEU A 320 5.78 17.52 25.43
N VAL A 321 6.29 18.60 26.00
CA VAL A 321 5.45 19.74 26.49
C VAL A 321 5.16 20.74 25.38
N SER A 322 6.03 20.91 24.38
CA SER A 322 5.78 21.80 23.23
C SER A 322 4.82 21.17 22.20
N ALA A 323 4.68 19.84 22.17
CA ALA A 323 3.72 19.15 21.32
C ALA A 323 2.26 19.27 21.82
N VAL A 324 2.01 19.78 23.05
CA VAL A 324 0.66 19.85 23.64
C VAL A 324 -0.21 20.96 23.00
N GLY A 325 0.38 21.97 22.39
CA GLY A 325 -0.36 23.01 21.65
C GLY A 325 -1.02 22.49 20.37
N ASP A 326 -0.29 21.69 19.60
CA ASP A 326 -0.75 21.11 18.34
C ASP A 326 -1.56 19.82 18.56
N ALA A 327 -1.42 19.20 19.73
CA ALA A 327 -2.13 17.98 20.09
C ALA A 327 -3.67 18.15 20.18
N ARG A 328 -4.18 19.36 20.39
CA ARG A 328 -5.62 19.60 20.41
C ARG A 328 -6.24 19.61 19.02
N GLN A 329 -5.54 20.15 18.02
CA GLN A 329 -5.96 20.05 16.61
C GLN A 329 -5.84 18.61 16.11
N ALA A 330 -4.74 17.93 16.41
CA ALA A 330 -4.54 16.53 16.06
C ALA A 330 -5.66 15.62 16.62
N LYS A 331 -6.15 15.85 17.86
CA LYS A 331 -7.25 15.09 18.45
C LYS A 331 -8.60 15.25 17.74
N VAL A 332 -8.89 16.42 17.17
CA VAL A 332 -10.15 16.63 16.42
C VAL A 332 -10.11 15.83 15.12
N HIS A 333 -8.97 15.79 14.45
CA HIS A 333 -8.80 14.99 13.21
C HIS A 333 -8.76 13.49 13.51
N GLU A 334 -8.23 13.10 14.67
CA GLU A 334 -8.26 11.73 15.17
C GLU A 334 -9.68 11.21 15.30
N SER A 335 -10.57 11.96 15.96
CA SER A 335 -11.97 11.55 16.12
C SER A 335 -12.69 11.37 14.79
N THR A 336 -12.46 12.26 13.83
CA THR A 336 -13.05 12.18 12.49
C THR A 336 -12.54 10.96 11.72
N ILE A 337 -11.23 10.70 11.74
CA ILE A 337 -10.66 9.51 11.07
C ILE A 337 -11.19 8.23 11.69
N ASN A 338 -11.30 8.17 13.02
CA ASN A 338 -11.85 7.02 13.74
C ASN A 338 -13.34 6.80 13.40
N GLU A 339 -14.13 7.87 13.31
CA GLU A 339 -15.54 7.79 12.97
C GLU A 339 -15.75 7.31 11.52
N VAL A 340 -15.01 7.88 10.57
CA VAL A 340 -15.05 7.47 9.16
C VAL A 340 -14.58 6.03 8.98
N SER A 341 -13.53 5.61 9.69
CA SER A 341 -13.06 4.22 9.66
C SER A 341 -14.09 3.24 10.18
N LYS A 342 -14.72 3.54 11.32
CA LYS A 342 -15.82 2.73 11.89
C LYS A 342 -17.04 2.69 10.97
N SER A 343 -17.36 3.80 10.31
CA SER A 343 -18.47 3.86 9.34
C SER A 343 -18.23 2.95 8.14
N PHE A 344 -16.99 2.80 7.70
CA PHE A 344 -16.63 1.88 6.61
C PHE A 344 -16.77 0.41 7.03
N ASP A 345 -16.40 0.08 8.27
CA ASP A 345 -16.53 -1.28 8.81
C ASP A 345 -17.99 -1.63 9.17
N GLY A 346 -18.87 -0.63 9.16
CA GLY A 346 -20.30 -0.78 9.42
C GLY A 346 -21.06 -1.41 8.25
N GLU A 347 -22.35 -1.63 8.47
CA GLU A 347 -23.26 -2.10 7.42
C GLU A 347 -23.36 -1.04 6.30
N ILE A 348 -23.23 -1.50 5.06
CA ILE A 348 -23.47 -0.69 3.87
C ILE A 348 -24.84 -1.04 3.25
N ALA A 349 -25.30 -0.19 2.32
CA ALA A 349 -26.52 -0.48 1.60
C ALA A 349 -26.47 -1.85 0.93
N PRO A 350 -27.47 -2.71 1.15
CA PRO A 350 -27.51 -4.03 0.53
C PRO A 350 -27.43 -3.94 -0.99
N GLN A 351 -26.65 -4.82 -1.60
CA GLN A 351 -26.65 -5.00 -3.03
C GLN A 351 -27.69 -6.05 -3.41
N VAL A 352 -28.47 -5.77 -4.43
CA VAL A 352 -29.44 -6.72 -4.97
C VAL A 352 -28.94 -7.24 -6.30
N VAL A 353 -28.70 -8.53 -6.37
CA VAL A 353 -28.28 -9.21 -7.58
C VAL A 353 -29.44 -10.05 -8.12
N GLU A 354 -29.76 -9.90 -9.40
CA GLU A 354 -30.79 -10.67 -10.05
C GLU A 354 -30.20 -11.97 -10.63
N MET A 355 -30.76 -13.10 -10.20
CA MET A 355 -30.42 -14.42 -10.67
C MET A 355 -31.71 -15.12 -11.10
N GLU A 356 -31.86 -15.42 -12.40
CA GLU A 356 -33.01 -16.17 -12.96
C GLU A 356 -34.39 -15.73 -12.45
N GLY A 357 -34.59 -14.42 -12.30
CA GLY A 357 -35.84 -13.87 -11.73
C GLY A 357 -35.91 -13.95 -10.21
N LEU A 358 -34.88 -14.44 -9.53
CA LEU A 358 -34.69 -14.36 -8.08
C LEU A 358 -33.79 -13.17 -7.75
N GLN A 359 -34.22 -12.35 -6.83
CA GLN A 359 -33.40 -11.28 -6.29
C GLN A 359 -32.67 -11.77 -5.05
N VAL A 360 -31.35 -11.91 -5.16
CA VAL A 360 -30.47 -12.22 -4.01
C VAL A 360 -29.99 -10.92 -3.41
N LYS A 361 -30.27 -10.74 -2.12
CA LYS A 361 -29.85 -9.54 -1.38
C LYS A 361 -28.58 -9.85 -0.59
N LEU A 362 -27.51 -9.12 -0.87
CA LEU A 362 -26.25 -9.19 -0.14
C LEU A 362 -26.27 -8.15 0.96
N GLU A 363 -25.98 -8.54 2.18
CA GLU A 363 -26.13 -7.69 3.37
C GLU A 363 -24.84 -7.66 4.22
N GLY A 364 -24.77 -6.68 5.10
CA GLY A 364 -23.65 -6.50 6.01
C GLY A 364 -22.64 -5.46 5.50
N ASN A 365 -21.43 -5.54 5.99
CA ASN A 365 -20.35 -4.67 5.56
C ASN A 365 -19.78 -5.10 4.19
N ILE A 366 -18.82 -4.33 3.68
CA ILE A 366 -18.20 -4.59 2.36
C ILE A 366 -17.62 -6.01 2.29
N GLN A 367 -16.87 -6.45 3.32
CA GLN A 367 -16.30 -7.80 3.38
C GLN A 367 -17.39 -8.86 3.29
N ASN A 368 -18.45 -8.73 4.11
CA ASN A 368 -19.56 -9.69 4.13
C ASN A 368 -20.24 -9.81 2.76
N GLN A 369 -20.45 -8.69 2.06
CA GLN A 369 -21.08 -8.70 0.74
C GLN A 369 -20.15 -9.31 -0.32
N PHE A 370 -18.83 -9.07 -0.26
CA PHE A 370 -17.86 -9.77 -1.10
C PHE A 370 -17.84 -11.28 -0.85
N ASP A 371 -17.86 -11.72 0.42
CA ASP A 371 -17.84 -13.14 0.78
C ASP A 371 -19.12 -13.84 0.31
N GLN A 372 -20.29 -13.21 0.51
CA GLN A 372 -21.57 -13.72 0.01
C GLN A 372 -21.56 -13.81 -1.51
N TRP A 373 -21.04 -12.78 -2.20
CA TRP A 373 -20.93 -12.78 -3.66
C TRP A 373 -20.09 -13.96 -4.17
N GLN A 374 -18.91 -14.19 -3.59
CA GLN A 374 -18.06 -15.31 -3.97
C GLN A 374 -18.73 -16.67 -3.79
N THR A 375 -19.60 -16.81 -2.77
CA THR A 375 -20.33 -18.05 -2.52
C THR A 375 -21.38 -18.34 -3.59
N ILE A 376 -22.06 -17.32 -4.11
CA ILE A 376 -23.14 -17.49 -5.10
C ILE A 376 -22.64 -17.55 -6.55
N LEU A 377 -21.37 -17.27 -6.84
CA LEU A 377 -20.85 -17.31 -8.22
C LEU A 377 -21.00 -18.69 -8.88
N ALA A 378 -20.77 -19.77 -8.11
CA ALA A 378 -20.94 -21.13 -8.62
C ALA A 378 -22.43 -21.44 -8.91
N ASP A 379 -23.33 -21.00 -8.04
CA ASP A 379 -24.78 -21.17 -8.22
C ASP A 379 -25.25 -20.41 -9.48
N ILE A 380 -24.72 -19.21 -9.74
CA ILE A 380 -24.99 -18.46 -10.97
C ILE A 380 -24.55 -19.24 -12.20
N TYR A 381 -23.37 -19.83 -12.17
CA TYR A 381 -22.85 -20.62 -13.28
C TYR A 381 -23.70 -21.89 -13.55
N GLU A 382 -24.12 -22.58 -12.49
CA GLU A 382 -24.98 -23.75 -12.61
C GLU A 382 -26.39 -23.42 -13.13
N SER A 383 -26.97 -22.31 -12.67
CA SER A 383 -28.29 -21.87 -13.09
C SER A 383 -28.32 -21.51 -14.58
N GLU A 384 -27.30 -20.81 -15.08
CA GLU A 384 -27.16 -20.54 -16.52
C GLU A 384 -26.97 -21.83 -17.35
N SER A 385 -26.52 -22.95 -16.74
CA SER A 385 -26.39 -24.23 -17.39
C SER A 385 -27.74 -24.91 -17.67
N SER A 386 -28.68 -24.72 -16.79
CA SER A 386 -30.02 -25.36 -16.87
C SER A 386 -30.86 -24.80 -18.01
N GLN A 387 -30.72 -23.48 -18.30
CA GLN A 387 -31.47 -22.82 -19.38
C GLN A 387 -31.03 -23.27 -20.78
N THR A 388 -29.74 -23.55 -20.95
CA THR A 388 -29.22 -23.96 -22.28
C THR A 388 -29.70 -25.36 -22.66
N ASN A 389 -29.92 -26.25 -21.70
CA ASN A 389 -30.40 -27.60 -21.95
C ASN A 389 -31.91 -27.68 -22.29
N GLU A 390 -32.71 -26.70 -21.88
CA GLU A 390 -34.12 -26.64 -22.28
C GLU A 390 -34.34 -26.23 -23.73
N PHE A 391 -33.41 -25.53 -24.34
CA PHE A 391 -33.49 -25.09 -25.76
C PHE A 391 -32.96 -26.12 -26.76
N GLU A 392 -32.16 -27.12 -26.34
CA GLU A 392 -31.66 -28.19 -27.21
C GLU A 392 -32.61 -29.38 -27.36
N ILE A 393 -33.73 -29.43 -26.63
CA ILE A 393 -34.69 -30.57 -26.63
C ILE A 393 -35.96 -30.22 -27.42
N LEU A 394 -36.09 -29.07 -28.05
CA LEU A 394 -37.18 -28.68 -28.92
C LEU A 394 -36.72 -28.55 -30.41
#